data_34eacbadacdc25f5169dd97a375de4f0
#
_entry.id   34eacbadacdc25f5169dd97a375de4f0
#
_cell.length_a   1.000
_cell.length_b   1.000
_cell.length_c   1.000
_cell.angle_alpha   90.00
_cell.angle_beta   90.00
_cell.angle_gamma   90.00
#
_symmetry.space_group_name_H-M   'P 1'
#
loop_
_entity.id
_entity.type
_entity.pdbx_description
1 polymer ?
#
loop_
_entity_poly.entity_id
_entity_poly.type
_entity_poly.pdbx_seq_one_letter_code
_entity_poly.pdbx_strand_id
1 'polypeptide(L)'
;MDADDLMEAKVYVGTYRKYNDRSIEGKWLDLSDYIDKADFYEACADLHKDEEDPEFMFQDWEGMPDGLIGESWISETVFELIHKANEISDFDAFLSFLDFTGYSLEDEDLNYLVQKFRDSFYGRFINEETFASLLIEEGYFGEI
;
A
#
# COMPACT_ATOMS: atom_id res chain seq x y z
N MET A 1 -9.50 -1.38 6.43
CA MET A 1 -8.07 -1.11 6.69
C MET A 1 -7.86 0.38 6.93
N ASP A 2 -7.14 0.75 7.95
CA ASP A 2 -6.84 2.13 8.23
C ASP A 2 -5.31 2.33 8.24
N ALA A 3 -4.87 3.55 8.53
CA ALA A 3 -3.45 3.87 8.50
C ALA A 3 -2.65 3.07 9.54
N ASP A 4 -3.26 2.76 10.67
CA ASP A 4 -2.59 1.98 11.70
C ASP A 4 -2.36 0.54 11.24
N ASP A 5 -3.31 -0.03 10.51
CA ASP A 5 -3.15 -1.38 9.94
C ASP A 5 -1.99 -1.39 8.98
N LEU A 6 -1.85 -0.31 8.19
CA LEU A 6 -0.79 -0.20 7.21
C LEU A 6 0.58 -0.12 7.88
N MET A 7 0.65 0.55 9.02
CA MET A 7 1.92 0.67 9.77
C MET A 7 2.34 -0.67 10.37
N GLU A 8 1.42 -1.62 10.46
CA GLU A 8 1.72 -2.96 10.97
C GLU A 8 1.91 -3.96 9.84
N ALA A 9 1.95 -3.50 8.60
CA ALA A 9 2.11 -4.38 7.45
C ALA A 9 3.44 -5.12 7.52
N LYS A 10 3.41 -6.39 7.16
CA LYS A 10 4.61 -7.23 7.22
C LYS A 10 4.55 -8.32 6.15
N VAL A 11 5.71 -8.86 5.85
CA VAL A 11 5.83 -9.93 4.86
C VAL A 11 6.75 -11.02 5.39
N TYR A 12 6.40 -12.27 5.12
CA TYR A 12 7.23 -13.41 5.51
C TYR A 12 8.16 -13.74 4.36
N VAL A 13 9.46 -13.60 4.57
CA VAL A 13 10.46 -13.73 3.52
C VAL A 13 11.24 -15.03 3.65
N GLY A 14 11.06 -15.91 2.66
CA GLY A 14 11.86 -17.12 2.52
C GLY A 14 12.63 -17.05 1.22
N THR A 15 13.12 -18.17 0.72
CA THR A 15 13.74 -18.25 -0.59
C THR A 15 13.17 -19.46 -1.32
N TYR A 16 13.21 -19.42 -2.64
CA TYR A 16 12.73 -20.54 -3.44
C TYR A 16 13.57 -21.80 -3.18
N ARG A 17 14.86 -21.64 -2.95
CA ARG A 17 15.73 -22.77 -2.66
C ARG A 17 15.33 -23.46 -1.36
N LYS A 18 15.13 -22.67 -0.29
CA LYS A 18 14.74 -23.25 0.99
C LYS A 18 13.35 -23.89 0.90
N TYR A 19 12.44 -23.24 0.20
CA TYR A 19 11.11 -23.78 0.01
C TYR A 19 11.16 -25.11 -0.74
N ASN A 20 11.96 -25.19 -1.80
CA ASN A 20 12.11 -26.42 -2.58
C ASN A 20 12.77 -27.53 -1.77
N ASP A 21 13.60 -27.16 -0.80
CA ASP A 21 14.23 -28.13 0.11
C ASP A 21 13.31 -28.44 1.29
N ARG A 22 12.05 -28.02 1.21
CA ARG A 22 11.04 -28.24 2.22
C ARG A 22 11.31 -27.51 3.55
N SER A 23 12.08 -26.45 3.48
CA SER A 23 12.32 -25.61 4.63
C SER A 23 11.40 -24.40 4.57
N ILE A 24 10.73 -24.10 5.68
CA ILE A 24 9.94 -22.89 5.77
C ILE A 24 10.71 -21.81 6.50
N GLU A 25 12.00 -21.98 6.60
CA GLU A 25 12.87 -21.05 7.29
C GLU A 25 12.82 -19.67 6.63
N GLY A 26 12.54 -18.68 7.44
CA GLY A 26 12.41 -17.31 7.00
C GLY A 26 12.05 -16.46 8.19
N LYS A 27 11.59 -15.26 7.94
CA LYS A 27 11.25 -14.34 9.01
C LYS A 27 10.24 -13.32 8.52
N TRP A 28 9.38 -12.87 9.41
CA TRP A 28 8.50 -11.75 9.15
C TRP A 28 9.32 -10.47 9.25
N LEU A 29 9.21 -9.62 8.22
CA LEU A 29 9.83 -8.30 8.22
C LEU A 29 8.74 -7.24 8.22
N ASP A 30 8.86 -6.26 9.13
CA ASP A 30 7.89 -5.17 9.22
C ASP A 30 8.21 -4.15 8.13
N LEU A 31 7.26 -3.91 7.25
CA LEU A 31 7.51 -3.05 6.08
C LEU A 31 7.76 -1.60 6.46
N SER A 32 7.24 -1.15 7.60
CA SER A 32 7.45 0.22 8.05
C SER A 32 8.89 0.50 8.50
N ASP A 33 9.71 -0.55 8.65
CA ASP A 33 11.11 -0.39 9.07
C ASP A 33 12.01 0.06 7.92
N TYR A 34 11.52 0.07 6.70
CA TYR A 34 12.35 0.32 5.52
C TYR A 34 11.93 1.60 4.80
N ILE A 35 12.91 2.32 4.29
CA ILE A 35 12.67 3.59 3.61
C ILE A 35 12.11 3.37 2.21
N ASP A 36 12.63 2.37 1.52
CA ASP A 36 12.24 2.07 0.16
C ASP A 36 12.47 0.60 -0.17
N LYS A 37 12.17 0.24 -1.39
CA LYS A 37 12.30 -1.13 -1.86
C LYS A 37 13.74 -1.64 -1.78
N ALA A 38 14.71 -0.80 -2.13
CA ALA A 38 16.11 -1.18 -2.11
C ALA A 38 16.57 -1.51 -0.68
N ASP A 39 16.14 -0.70 0.29
CA ASP A 39 16.44 -0.90 1.69
C ASP A 39 15.85 -2.23 2.18
N PHE A 40 14.62 -2.50 1.77
CA PHE A 40 13.94 -3.75 2.12
C PHE A 40 14.69 -4.98 1.54
N TYR A 41 15.09 -4.91 0.27
CA TYR A 41 15.79 -6.02 -0.35
C TYR A 41 17.16 -6.25 0.29
N GLU A 42 17.78 -5.21 0.81
CA GLU A 42 19.04 -5.33 1.52
C GLU A 42 18.83 -6.16 2.78
N ALA A 43 17.72 -5.91 3.49
CA ALA A 43 17.37 -6.68 4.68
C ALA A 43 17.06 -8.13 4.33
N CYS A 44 16.40 -8.37 3.19
CA CYS A 44 16.12 -9.72 2.72
C CYS A 44 17.42 -10.48 2.44
N ALA A 45 18.38 -9.81 1.82
CA ALA A 45 19.68 -10.41 1.51
C ALA A 45 20.43 -10.75 2.80
N ASP A 46 20.37 -9.87 3.78
CA ASP A 46 21.03 -10.11 5.06
C ASP A 46 20.39 -11.30 5.78
N LEU A 47 19.08 -11.40 5.71
CA LEU A 47 18.35 -12.51 6.33
C LEU A 47 18.75 -13.86 5.74
N HIS A 48 19.00 -13.91 4.44
CA HIS A 48 19.32 -15.13 3.73
C HIS A 48 20.77 -15.15 3.21
N LYS A 49 21.67 -14.53 3.97
CA LYS A 49 23.09 -14.43 3.56
C LYS A 49 23.82 -15.75 3.52
N ASP A 50 23.20 -16.82 4.00
CA ASP A 50 23.76 -18.16 3.89
C ASP A 50 23.66 -18.69 2.46
N GLU A 51 22.92 -18.03 1.60
CA GLU A 51 22.86 -18.38 0.18
C GLU A 51 23.64 -17.33 -0.60
N GLU A 52 24.35 -17.81 -1.62
CA GLU A 52 25.20 -16.91 -2.42
C GLU A 52 24.36 -15.93 -3.25
N ASP A 53 23.27 -16.41 -3.81
CA ASP A 53 22.43 -15.61 -4.68
C ASP A 53 20.96 -15.96 -4.41
N PRO A 54 20.42 -15.51 -3.26
CA PRO A 54 19.09 -15.93 -2.87
C PRO A 54 18.02 -15.31 -3.75
N GLU A 55 17.05 -16.15 -4.13
CA GLU A 55 15.86 -15.68 -4.85
C GLU A 55 14.74 -15.64 -3.81
N PHE A 56 14.36 -14.46 -3.41
CA PHE A 56 13.40 -14.30 -2.32
C PHE A 56 12.00 -14.73 -2.72
N MET A 57 11.35 -15.44 -1.80
CA MET A 57 9.98 -15.89 -1.95
C MET A 57 9.17 -15.25 -0.83
N PHE A 58 8.22 -14.40 -1.20
CA PHE A 58 7.35 -13.76 -0.23
C PHE A 58 6.18 -14.71 -0.01
N GLN A 59 6.27 -15.49 1.07
CA GLN A 59 5.37 -16.60 1.31
C GLN A 59 4.04 -16.19 1.90
N ASP A 60 4.01 -15.06 2.58
CA ASP A 60 2.79 -14.54 3.17
C ASP A 60 2.99 -13.04 3.44
N TRP A 61 1.90 -12.31 3.50
CA TRP A 61 1.95 -10.89 3.84
C TRP A 61 0.62 -10.46 4.43
N GLU A 62 0.66 -9.41 5.27
CA GLU A 62 -0.50 -8.89 5.95
C GLU A 62 -0.47 -7.38 5.97
N GLY A 63 -1.64 -6.76 6.00
CA GLY A 63 -1.75 -5.33 6.23
C GLY A 63 -1.52 -4.45 5.00
N MET A 64 -1.57 -5.03 3.81
CA MET A 64 -1.31 -4.27 2.59
C MET A 64 -2.45 -4.52 1.60
N PRO A 65 -2.91 -3.48 0.89
CA PRO A 65 -3.92 -3.68 -0.16
C PRO A 65 -3.44 -4.65 -1.22
N ASP A 66 -4.37 -5.36 -1.85
CA ASP A 66 -4.05 -6.33 -2.88
C ASP A 66 -3.36 -5.68 -4.08
N GLY A 67 -2.52 -6.44 -4.73
CA GLY A 67 -1.90 -6.01 -5.98
C GLY A 67 -0.55 -5.34 -5.83
N LEU A 68 -0.05 -5.18 -4.61
CA LEU A 68 1.23 -4.51 -4.38
C LEU A 68 2.36 -5.46 -3.99
N ILE A 69 2.02 -6.67 -3.59
CA ILE A 69 3.01 -7.69 -3.23
C ILE A 69 2.62 -8.99 -3.93
N GLY A 70 3.58 -9.67 -4.50
CA GLY A 70 3.39 -11.00 -5.06
C GLY A 70 4.41 -11.95 -4.49
N GLU A 71 4.39 -13.19 -4.94
CA GLU A 71 5.27 -14.23 -4.42
C GLU A 71 6.75 -13.90 -4.65
N SER A 72 7.07 -13.25 -5.76
CA SER A 72 8.45 -12.97 -6.13
C SER A 72 8.75 -11.49 -6.34
N TRP A 73 7.84 -10.60 -5.99
CA TRP A 73 8.02 -9.17 -6.23
C TRP A 73 7.27 -8.33 -5.20
N ILE A 74 7.71 -7.10 -5.06
CA ILE A 74 7.02 -6.14 -4.20
C ILE A 74 7.13 -4.78 -4.89
N SER A 75 6.05 -4.01 -4.86
CA SER A 75 6.01 -2.69 -5.49
C SER A 75 6.66 -1.64 -4.60
N GLU A 76 7.36 -0.69 -5.23
CA GLU A 76 7.87 0.47 -4.52
C GLU A 76 6.74 1.24 -3.84
N THR A 77 5.55 1.19 -4.41
CA THR A 77 4.36 1.85 -3.86
C THR A 77 4.04 1.42 -2.44
N VAL A 78 4.40 0.19 -2.05
CA VAL A 78 4.21 -0.28 -0.69
C VAL A 78 4.86 0.69 0.30
N PHE A 79 6.11 1.07 0.05
CA PHE A 79 6.87 1.92 0.95
C PHE A 79 6.39 3.36 0.89
N GLU A 80 6.04 3.84 -0.28
CA GLU A 80 5.47 5.17 -0.46
C GLU A 80 4.15 5.29 0.30
N LEU A 81 3.32 4.27 0.20
CA LEU A 81 2.01 4.26 0.84
C LEU A 81 2.15 4.29 2.36
N ILE A 82 3.05 3.49 2.90
CA ILE A 82 3.29 3.46 4.35
C ILE A 82 3.72 4.84 4.84
N HIS A 83 4.65 5.48 4.13
CA HIS A 83 5.16 6.78 4.55
C HIS A 83 4.15 7.90 4.37
N LYS A 84 3.18 7.73 3.46
CA LYS A 84 2.16 8.75 3.22
C LYS A 84 0.84 8.50 3.92
N ALA A 85 0.67 7.34 4.52
CA ALA A 85 -0.62 6.97 5.11
C ALA A 85 -1.15 7.99 6.10
N ASN A 86 -0.27 8.55 6.94
CA ASN A 86 -0.68 9.53 7.93
C ASN A 86 -1.01 10.89 7.34
N GLU A 87 -0.63 11.11 6.08
CA GLU A 87 -0.92 12.37 5.39
C GLU A 87 -2.26 12.31 4.66
N ILE A 88 -2.83 11.11 4.56
CA ILE A 88 -4.12 10.90 3.92
C ILE A 88 -5.17 10.99 5.02
N SER A 89 -6.03 12.00 4.95
CA SER A 89 -6.95 12.31 6.02
C SER A 89 -7.90 11.18 6.42
N ASP A 90 -8.25 10.33 5.48
CA ASP A 90 -9.11 9.18 5.77
C ASP A 90 -8.71 8.05 4.83
N PHE A 91 -7.86 7.17 5.33
CA PHE A 91 -7.29 6.11 4.51
C PHE A 91 -8.35 5.12 4.00
N ASP A 92 -9.35 4.80 4.83
CA ASP A 92 -10.43 3.91 4.38
C ASP A 92 -11.23 4.55 3.26
N ALA A 93 -11.48 5.85 3.36
CA ALA A 93 -12.19 6.57 2.31
C ALA A 93 -11.34 6.63 1.04
N PHE A 94 -10.02 6.76 1.18
CA PHE A 94 -9.11 6.76 0.05
C PHE A 94 -9.19 5.43 -0.69
N LEU A 95 -9.15 4.31 0.03
CA LEU A 95 -9.25 2.99 -0.59
C LEU A 95 -10.60 2.79 -1.26
N SER A 96 -11.69 3.27 -0.65
CA SER A 96 -13.01 3.20 -1.25
C SER A 96 -13.08 4.04 -2.53
N PHE A 97 -12.41 5.20 -2.52
CA PHE A 97 -12.34 6.06 -3.69
C PHE A 97 -11.64 5.33 -4.84
N LEU A 98 -10.54 4.63 -4.56
CA LEU A 98 -9.84 3.88 -5.59
C LEU A 98 -10.72 2.77 -6.15
N ASP A 99 -11.42 2.07 -5.28
CA ASP A 99 -12.30 0.98 -5.68
C ASP A 99 -13.44 1.50 -6.54
N PHE A 100 -14.03 2.62 -6.13
CA PHE A 100 -15.15 3.21 -6.85
C PHE A 100 -14.75 3.73 -8.23
N THR A 101 -13.59 4.37 -8.33
CA THR A 101 -13.15 4.98 -9.59
C THR A 101 -12.45 4.02 -10.53
N GLY A 102 -11.99 2.89 -9.98
CA GLY A 102 -11.23 1.93 -10.77
C GLY A 102 -9.74 2.26 -10.90
N TYR A 103 -9.27 3.30 -10.21
CA TYR A 103 -7.84 3.60 -10.20
C TYR A 103 -7.09 2.50 -9.44
N SER A 104 -5.90 2.17 -9.91
CA SER A 104 -5.09 1.10 -9.33
C SER A 104 -3.79 1.65 -8.75
N LEU A 105 -3.48 1.24 -7.52
CA LEU A 105 -2.21 1.59 -6.91
C LEU A 105 -1.04 0.96 -7.66
N GLU A 106 -1.29 -0.06 -8.46
CA GLU A 106 -0.25 -0.72 -9.24
C GLU A 106 0.13 0.09 -10.48
N ASP A 107 -0.84 0.78 -11.06
CA ASP A 107 -0.66 1.42 -12.35
C ASP A 107 -0.47 2.93 -12.31
N GLU A 108 -0.90 3.57 -11.24
CA GLU A 108 -0.87 5.02 -11.15
C GLU A 108 0.09 5.51 -10.08
N ASP A 109 0.61 6.70 -10.26
CA ASP A 109 1.48 7.33 -9.28
C ASP A 109 0.68 7.65 -8.01
N LEU A 110 1.23 7.31 -6.85
CA LEU A 110 0.53 7.51 -5.58
C LEU A 110 0.19 8.98 -5.34
N ASN A 111 1.11 9.89 -5.62
CA ASN A 111 0.85 11.32 -5.41
C ASN A 111 -0.31 11.81 -6.27
N TYR A 112 -0.41 11.30 -7.49
CA TYR A 112 -1.51 11.62 -8.39
C TYR A 112 -2.84 11.15 -7.79
N LEU A 113 -2.86 9.92 -7.29
CA LEU A 113 -4.08 9.35 -6.71
C LEU A 113 -4.51 10.08 -5.45
N VAL A 114 -3.55 10.44 -4.60
CA VAL A 114 -3.85 11.19 -3.38
C VAL A 114 -4.43 12.56 -3.73
N GLN A 115 -3.88 13.22 -4.75
CA GLN A 115 -4.39 14.52 -5.16
C GLN A 115 -5.81 14.40 -5.71
N LYS A 116 -6.05 13.39 -6.54
CA LYS A 116 -7.38 13.14 -7.08
C LYS A 116 -8.39 12.87 -5.95
N PHE A 117 -7.97 12.09 -4.96
CA PHE A 117 -8.82 11.81 -3.82
C PHE A 117 -9.16 13.09 -3.04
N ARG A 118 -8.13 13.91 -2.79
CA ARG A 118 -8.33 15.16 -2.06
C ARG A 118 -9.32 16.08 -2.79
N ASP A 119 -9.14 16.20 -4.10
CA ASP A 119 -10.01 17.04 -4.91
C ASP A 119 -11.46 16.56 -4.84
N SER A 120 -11.66 15.25 -4.93
CA SER A 120 -13.01 14.69 -4.88
C SER A 120 -13.61 14.74 -3.48
N PHE A 121 -12.82 14.41 -2.48
CA PHE A 121 -13.28 14.34 -1.10
C PHE A 121 -13.69 15.72 -0.58
N TYR A 122 -12.82 16.70 -0.74
CA TYR A 122 -13.10 18.03 -0.24
C TYR A 122 -14.13 18.76 -1.09
N GLY A 123 -14.14 18.50 -2.39
CA GLY A 123 -15.16 19.06 -3.26
C GLY A 123 -16.55 18.60 -2.88
N ARG A 124 -16.69 17.30 -2.64
CA ARG A 124 -17.99 16.76 -2.25
C ARG A 124 -18.39 17.30 -0.87
N PHE A 125 -17.45 17.36 0.04
CA PHE A 125 -17.69 17.82 1.39
C PHE A 125 -18.20 19.27 1.39
N ILE A 126 -17.59 20.12 0.60
CA ILE A 126 -18.00 21.49 0.47
C ILE A 126 -19.42 21.55 -0.10
N ASN A 127 -19.66 20.75 -1.13
CA ASN A 127 -20.98 20.76 -1.72
C ASN A 127 -22.04 20.27 -0.76
N GLU A 128 -21.71 19.43 0.17
CA GLU A 128 -22.71 18.86 0.99
C GLU A 128 -22.95 19.62 2.17
N GLU A 129 -22.28 20.54 2.50
CA GLU A 129 -22.34 21.27 3.60
C GLU A 129 -22.92 22.52 3.28
N THR A 130 -22.52 23.03 2.49
CA THR A 130 -23.11 23.91 1.82
C THR A 130 -24.03 23.13 1.21
N PHE A 131 -24.00 22.00 1.23
CA PHE A 131 -24.65 21.09 0.75
C PHE A 131 -25.35 20.27 1.73
N ALA A 132 -25.19 20.16 2.55
CA ALA A 132 -25.78 19.58 3.35
C ALA A 132 -26.48 20.65 3.32
N SER A 133 -26.12 21.63 3.14
CA SER A 133 -26.18 22.53 2.64
C SER A 133 -26.28 22.63 1.26
N LEU A 134 -25.48 22.23 0.61
CA LEU A 134 -25.44 22.40 -0.69
C LEU A 134 -25.15 21.18 -1.35
N LEU A 135 -24.75 20.21 -0.84
CA LEU A 135 -24.39 19.19 -1.50
C LEU A 135 -25.45 18.69 -1.95
N ILE A 136 -25.85 19.01 -1.73
CA ILE A 136 -26.42 18.59 -2.13
C ILE A 136 -26.64 19.23 -3.19
N GLU A 137 -26.11 20.12 -3.53
CA GLU A 137 -25.97 20.68 -4.49
C GLU A 137 -25.15 20.23 -5.30
N GLU A 138 -24.53 20.10 -5.73
CA GLU A 138 -23.90 19.71 -6.58
C GLU A 138 -23.61 18.92 -7.08
N GLY A 139 -23.74 18.81 -6.84
CA GLY A 139 -23.46 18.11 -7.19
C GLY A 139 -22.91 17.81 -7.52
N TYR A 140 -22.64 18.32 -7.30
CA TYR A 140 -22.12 18.22 -7.31
C TYR A 140 -21.64 17.87 -7.73
N PHE A 141 -21.34 18.22 -7.76
CA PHE A 141 -20.91 18.10 -7.93
C PHE A 141 -20.44 17.71 -8.59
N GLY A 142 -20.45 17.79 -8.79
CA GLY A 142 -20.09 17.55 -9.22
C GLY A 142 -19.42 17.43 -9.53
N GLU A 143 -19.16 17.63 -9.63
CA GLU A 143 -18.76 17.57 -9.64
C GLU A 143 -18.37 17.65 -9.63
N ILE A 144 -18.35 18.04 -9.26
CA ILE A 144 -18.06 18.18 -8.91
C ILE A 144 -18.17 17.99 -8.87
#